data_cc5fda26c1dc172c74709e809c9a4223
#
_entry.id   cc5fda26c1dc172c74709e809c9a4223
#
_cell.length_a   1.000
_cell.length_b   1.000
_cell.length_c   1.000
_cell.angle_alpha   90.00
_cell.angle_beta   90.00
_cell.angle_gamma   90.00
#
_symmetry.space_group_name_H-M   'P 1'
#
loop_
_entity.id
_entity.type
_entity.pdbx_description
1 polymer ?
#
loop_
_entity_poly.entity_id
_entity_poly.type
_entity_poly.pdbx_seq_one_letter_code
_entity_poly.pdbx_strand_id
1 'polypeptide(L)'
;MQQSYSQQELDSIVLKVSPRLGWDFSRMADWRAPVPWEYSDVVAAHVKSDDDVLDIGTGGGEMFLSFATGIGSGVGIDIDPQMVAVATQNGRWIQNVSFGRSSHRLENVSEKFDVILNRHAPFALEALPSHLKTNGYFVTQQVGERNMANVKSALGQAAPPAPISREPFDGSGLQLVEFREYDVEYIVKDAESLVFWLSALDVLHADVDGSAALADVDAFNAILEGNVTDNRFVTNEHRYLAIAQSQNATPSSAAADRLRSLSGGYVEDSFGHGRP
;
A
#
# COMPACT_ATOMS: atom_id res chain seq x y z
N MET A 1 16.19 -10.53 19.25
CA MET A 1 14.81 -11.09 19.24
C MET A 1 14.89 -12.51 19.80
N GLN A 2 13.94 -12.92 20.65
CA GLN A 2 13.83 -14.31 21.13
C GLN A 2 13.20 -15.19 20.04
N GLN A 3 13.29 -16.51 20.20
CA GLN A 3 12.63 -17.46 19.29
C GLN A 3 11.18 -17.77 19.69
N SER A 4 10.79 -17.42 20.92
CA SER A 4 9.41 -17.53 21.40
C SER A 4 9.14 -16.55 22.53
N TYR A 5 7.88 -16.19 22.71
CA TYR A 5 7.38 -15.25 23.71
C TYR A 5 6.21 -15.86 24.46
N SER A 6 6.03 -15.48 25.72
CA SER A 6 4.81 -15.70 26.49
C SER A 6 3.76 -14.65 26.12
N GLN A 7 2.48 -14.92 26.42
CA GLN A 7 1.40 -13.94 26.21
C GLN A 7 1.68 -12.61 26.91
N GLN A 8 2.15 -12.66 28.16
CA GLN A 8 2.46 -11.46 28.95
C GLN A 8 3.58 -10.61 28.33
N GLU A 9 4.61 -11.24 27.77
CA GLU A 9 5.69 -10.53 27.09
C GLU A 9 5.19 -9.88 25.80
N LEU A 10 4.38 -10.59 24.99
CA LEU A 10 3.81 -10.05 23.77
C LEU A 10 2.87 -8.87 24.05
N ASP A 11 1.95 -9.01 25.03
CA ASP A 11 1.04 -7.93 25.41
C ASP A 11 1.80 -6.69 25.89
N SER A 12 2.89 -6.89 26.64
CA SER A 12 3.77 -5.78 27.07
C SER A 12 4.40 -5.05 25.89
N ILE A 13 4.80 -5.77 24.85
CA ILE A 13 5.34 -5.16 23.64
C ILE A 13 4.24 -4.42 22.88
N VAL A 14 3.05 -5.02 22.71
CA VAL A 14 1.91 -4.38 22.04
C VAL A 14 1.58 -3.04 22.70
N LEU A 15 1.47 -3.01 24.04
CA LEU A 15 1.22 -1.77 24.78
C LEU A 15 2.29 -0.71 24.57
N LYS A 16 3.55 -1.12 24.45
CA LYS A 16 4.69 -0.23 24.24
C LYS A 16 4.70 0.38 22.84
N VAL A 17 4.30 -0.40 21.80
CA VAL A 17 4.37 0.04 20.41
C VAL A 17 3.11 0.74 19.93
N SER A 18 1.99 0.62 20.63
CA SER A 18 0.73 1.31 20.35
C SER A 18 0.72 2.73 20.95
N PRO A 19 -0.05 3.71 20.39
CA PRO A 19 -0.82 3.62 19.14
C PRO A 19 0.00 4.00 17.89
N ARG A 20 -0.45 3.52 16.74
CA ARG A 20 0.01 3.96 15.43
C ARG A 20 -0.84 5.11 14.90
N LEU A 21 -0.21 6.12 14.30
CA LEU A 21 -0.89 7.19 13.55
C LEU A 21 -0.47 7.09 12.08
N GLY A 22 -1.42 6.98 11.17
CA GLY A 22 -1.15 6.86 9.73
C GLY A 22 -0.36 5.61 9.36
N TRP A 23 0.46 5.73 8.31
CA TRP A 23 1.33 4.66 7.78
C TRP A 23 2.82 5.00 7.95
N ASP A 24 3.17 5.68 9.04
CA ASP A 24 4.56 5.97 9.38
C ASP A 24 5.23 4.76 10.03
N PHE A 25 6.18 4.17 9.34
CA PHE A 25 7.01 3.05 9.78
C PHE A 25 8.45 3.48 10.11
N SER A 26 8.76 4.76 10.14
CA SER A 26 10.12 5.30 10.36
C SER A 26 10.75 4.88 11.69
N ARG A 27 9.92 4.48 12.68
CA ARG A 27 10.38 3.97 13.98
C ARG A 27 10.92 2.55 13.96
N MET A 28 10.69 1.81 12.86
CA MET A 28 11.13 0.42 12.78
C MET A 28 12.66 0.33 12.64
N ALA A 29 13.24 -0.60 13.39
CA ALA A 29 14.62 -1.01 13.19
C ALA A 29 14.64 -2.17 12.19
N ASP A 30 14.81 -1.84 10.92
CA ASP A 30 14.81 -2.79 9.82
C ASP A 30 16.05 -2.65 8.92
N TRP A 31 16.12 -3.50 7.93
CA TRP A 31 17.05 -3.44 6.81
C TRP A 31 16.43 -4.17 5.61
N ARG A 32 16.64 -3.61 4.45
CA ARG A 32 16.21 -4.18 3.18
C ARG A 32 17.42 -4.33 2.24
N ALA A 33 17.52 -5.43 1.54
CA ALA A 33 18.49 -5.58 0.48
C ALA A 33 18.27 -4.52 -0.61
N PRO A 34 19.33 -4.13 -1.36
CA PRO A 34 19.21 -3.15 -2.44
C PRO A 34 18.12 -3.53 -3.44
N VAL A 35 17.32 -2.57 -3.85
CA VAL A 35 16.21 -2.72 -4.79
C VAL A 35 16.50 -2.01 -6.11
N PRO A 36 15.87 -2.44 -7.21
CA PRO A 36 16.11 -1.82 -8.52
C PRO A 36 15.44 -0.44 -8.69
N TRP A 37 14.58 -0.02 -7.78
CA TRP A 37 13.99 1.32 -7.71
C TRP A 37 13.53 1.67 -6.30
N GLU A 38 13.55 2.94 -5.95
CA GLU A 38 12.78 3.51 -4.84
C GLU A 38 11.55 4.22 -5.42
N TYR A 39 10.38 4.05 -4.78
CA TYR A 39 9.15 4.66 -5.29
C TYR A 39 9.23 6.18 -5.37
N SER A 40 9.86 6.83 -4.38
CA SER A 40 10.11 8.28 -4.38
C SER A 40 10.89 8.75 -5.60
N ASP A 41 11.91 7.99 -6.03
CA ASP A 41 12.73 8.34 -7.19
C ASP A 41 11.93 8.17 -8.49
N VAL A 42 11.09 7.13 -8.55
CA VAL A 42 10.17 6.93 -9.68
C VAL A 42 9.17 8.07 -9.78
N VAL A 43 8.55 8.49 -8.66
CA VAL A 43 7.65 9.65 -8.63
C VAL A 43 8.38 10.90 -9.09
N ALA A 44 9.55 11.20 -8.51
CA ALA A 44 10.34 12.38 -8.86
C ALA A 44 10.73 12.45 -10.34
N ALA A 45 10.88 11.30 -11.01
CA ALA A 45 11.17 11.23 -12.44
C ALA A 45 9.94 11.51 -13.34
N HIS A 46 8.71 11.46 -12.79
CA HIS A 46 7.47 11.58 -13.56
C HIS A 46 6.64 12.82 -13.21
N VAL A 47 6.96 13.53 -12.14
CA VAL A 47 6.28 14.77 -11.75
C VAL A 47 7.10 16.00 -12.10
N LYS A 48 6.42 17.10 -12.41
CA LYS A 48 7.01 18.42 -12.70
C LYS A 48 6.42 19.47 -11.76
N SER A 49 7.10 20.59 -11.69
CA SER A 49 6.73 21.68 -10.77
C SER A 49 5.41 22.40 -11.09
N ASP A 50 4.85 22.17 -12.27
CA ASP A 50 3.55 22.71 -12.72
C ASP A 50 2.46 21.64 -12.87
N ASP A 51 2.75 20.38 -12.54
CA ASP A 51 1.79 19.30 -12.65
C ASP A 51 0.70 19.35 -11.57
N ASP A 52 -0.51 19.00 -11.96
CA ASP A 52 -1.61 18.63 -11.08
C ASP A 52 -1.54 17.13 -10.79
N VAL A 53 -1.44 16.75 -9.52
CA VAL A 53 -1.18 15.37 -9.09
C VAL A 53 -2.32 14.83 -8.22
N LEU A 54 -2.81 13.63 -8.53
CA LEU A 54 -3.72 12.85 -7.68
C LEU A 54 -2.95 11.70 -7.02
N ASP A 55 -3.14 11.50 -5.71
CA ASP A 55 -2.64 10.33 -4.98
C ASP A 55 -3.81 9.50 -4.46
N ILE A 56 -3.98 8.28 -5.01
CA ILE A 56 -5.07 7.35 -4.67
C ILE A 56 -4.61 6.42 -3.53
N GLY A 57 -5.36 6.39 -2.44
CA GLY A 57 -5.01 5.65 -1.23
C GLY A 57 -3.88 6.34 -0.48
N THR A 58 -4.01 7.65 -0.31
CA THR A 58 -2.95 8.52 0.26
C THR A 58 -2.59 8.17 1.72
N GLY A 59 -3.45 7.43 2.43
CA GLY A 59 -3.27 7.13 3.84
C GLY A 59 -3.16 8.41 4.67
N GLY A 60 -2.19 8.48 5.57
CA GLY A 60 -1.87 9.70 6.33
C GLY A 60 -1.14 10.79 5.56
N GLY A 61 -0.96 10.61 4.25
CA GLY A 61 -0.32 11.58 3.37
C GLY A 61 1.21 11.60 3.43
N GLU A 62 1.86 10.73 4.22
CA GLU A 62 3.29 10.80 4.51
C GLU A 62 4.14 10.77 3.22
N MET A 63 3.84 9.86 2.31
CA MET A 63 4.55 9.75 1.04
C MET A 63 4.21 10.92 0.11
N PHE A 64 2.91 11.26 -0.03
CA PHE A 64 2.45 12.33 -0.91
C PHE A 64 3.05 13.69 -0.52
N LEU A 65 3.05 14.00 0.78
CA LEU A 65 3.60 15.26 1.30
C LEU A 65 5.11 15.38 1.12
N SER A 66 5.84 14.27 1.01
CA SER A 66 7.31 14.30 0.84
C SER A 66 7.76 14.95 -0.47
N PHE A 67 6.90 15.00 -1.50
CA PHE A 67 7.20 15.66 -2.79
C PHE A 67 6.23 16.80 -3.14
N ALA A 68 5.29 17.14 -2.25
CA ALA A 68 4.27 18.16 -2.48
C ALA A 68 4.83 19.55 -2.85
N THR A 69 6.02 19.90 -2.38
CA THR A 69 6.67 21.16 -2.74
C THR A 69 7.25 21.18 -4.16
N GLY A 70 7.34 20.03 -4.81
CA GLY A 70 7.87 19.86 -6.17
C GLY A 70 6.82 19.75 -7.25
N ILE A 71 5.52 20.00 -6.93
CA ILE A 71 4.39 19.94 -7.87
C ILE A 71 3.59 21.23 -7.87
N GLY A 72 2.79 21.47 -8.91
CA GLY A 72 1.91 22.62 -9.04
C GLY A 72 0.76 22.59 -8.05
N SER A 73 -0.05 21.54 -8.12
CA SER A 73 -1.12 21.26 -7.15
C SER A 73 -1.28 19.76 -6.90
N GLY A 74 -1.91 19.41 -5.77
CA GLY A 74 -2.11 18.01 -5.44
C GLY A 74 -3.38 17.72 -4.67
N VAL A 75 -3.97 16.56 -4.96
CA VAL A 75 -5.12 16.01 -4.25
C VAL A 75 -4.78 14.61 -3.77
N GLY A 76 -4.80 14.38 -2.46
CA GLY A 76 -4.73 13.04 -1.87
C GLY A 76 -6.13 12.53 -1.53
N ILE A 77 -6.45 11.31 -1.91
CA ILE A 77 -7.73 10.70 -1.56
C ILE A 77 -7.54 9.38 -0.82
N ASP A 78 -8.44 9.12 0.12
CA ASP A 78 -8.54 7.83 0.81
C ASP A 78 -10.01 7.49 1.07
N ILE A 79 -10.31 6.19 1.20
CA ILE A 79 -11.66 5.72 1.55
C ILE A 79 -11.92 5.88 3.05
N ASP A 80 -10.86 5.76 3.87
CA ASP A 80 -10.93 5.88 5.32
C ASP A 80 -10.94 7.36 5.75
N PRO A 81 -12.04 7.86 6.35
CA PRO A 81 -12.12 9.22 6.83
C PRO A 81 -11.10 9.55 7.93
N GLN A 82 -10.62 8.55 8.68
CA GLN A 82 -9.57 8.76 9.70
C GLN A 82 -8.23 9.05 9.02
N MET A 83 -7.90 8.34 7.95
CA MET A 83 -6.69 8.60 7.15
C MET A 83 -6.74 9.99 6.52
N VAL A 84 -7.88 10.39 5.94
CA VAL A 84 -8.08 11.75 5.40
C VAL A 84 -7.86 12.82 6.49
N ALA A 85 -8.35 12.59 7.70
CA ALA A 85 -8.15 13.53 8.81
C ALA A 85 -6.66 13.63 9.20
N VAL A 86 -5.95 12.49 9.27
CA VAL A 86 -4.50 12.46 9.54
C VAL A 86 -3.73 13.17 8.44
N ALA A 87 -4.02 12.88 7.16
CA ALA A 87 -3.37 13.53 6.01
C ALA A 87 -3.59 15.04 6.01
N THR A 88 -4.83 15.49 6.29
CA THR A 88 -5.15 16.92 6.42
C THR A 88 -4.36 17.58 7.53
N GLN A 89 -4.22 16.92 8.69
CA GLN A 89 -3.43 17.43 9.80
C GLN A 89 -1.94 17.49 9.46
N ASN A 90 -1.41 16.47 8.78
CA ASN A 90 -0.01 16.43 8.36
C ASN A 90 0.29 17.49 7.30
N GLY A 91 -0.62 17.71 6.36
CA GLY A 91 -0.50 18.68 5.27
C GLY A 91 -0.87 20.13 5.61
N ARG A 92 -1.29 20.43 6.84
CA ARG A 92 -1.86 21.75 7.24
C ARG A 92 -1.03 22.99 6.89
N TRP A 93 0.27 22.83 6.69
CA TRP A 93 1.18 23.93 6.34
C TRP A 93 1.57 23.96 4.86
N ILE A 94 1.09 23.02 4.06
CA ILE A 94 1.39 22.91 2.63
C ILE A 94 0.15 23.38 1.85
N GLN A 95 0.28 24.50 1.14
CA GLN A 95 -0.87 25.23 0.58
C GLN A 95 -1.35 24.69 -0.77
N ASN A 96 -0.49 23.99 -1.50
CA ASN A 96 -0.78 23.48 -2.83
C ASN A 96 -1.33 22.05 -2.83
N VAL A 97 -1.63 21.47 -1.66
CA VAL A 97 -2.25 20.14 -1.56
C VAL A 97 -3.53 20.18 -0.73
N SER A 98 -4.45 19.29 -1.07
CA SER A 98 -5.69 19.06 -0.34
C SER A 98 -5.95 17.56 -0.18
N PHE A 99 -6.78 17.19 0.80
CA PHE A 99 -7.14 15.81 1.05
C PHE A 99 -8.66 15.65 1.08
N GLY A 100 -9.14 14.53 0.53
CA GLY A 100 -10.57 14.27 0.43
C GLY A 100 -10.92 12.80 0.53
N ARG A 101 -12.17 12.51 0.89
CA ARG A 101 -12.69 11.14 0.90
C ARG A 101 -13.20 10.76 -0.48
N SER A 102 -12.61 9.72 -1.07
CA SER A 102 -13.11 9.08 -2.29
C SER A 102 -12.70 7.62 -2.31
N SER A 103 -13.43 6.82 -3.09
CA SER A 103 -13.05 5.44 -3.36
C SER A 103 -12.00 5.39 -4.49
N HIS A 104 -11.40 4.21 -4.66
CA HIS A 104 -10.50 3.91 -5.79
C HIS A 104 -11.17 3.99 -7.17
N ARG A 105 -12.51 4.14 -7.24
CA ARG A 105 -13.29 4.31 -8.48
C ARG A 105 -13.44 5.78 -8.89
N LEU A 106 -12.97 6.72 -8.07
CA LEU A 106 -12.91 8.16 -8.35
C LEU A 106 -14.27 8.84 -8.59
N GLU A 107 -15.38 8.30 -8.04
CA GLU A 107 -16.74 8.81 -8.31
C GLU A 107 -16.92 10.29 -7.89
N ASN A 108 -16.15 10.74 -6.91
CA ASN A 108 -16.23 12.12 -6.38
C ASN A 108 -15.07 13.01 -6.86
N VAL A 109 -14.32 12.56 -7.85
CA VAL A 109 -13.21 13.32 -8.46
C VAL A 109 -13.67 13.76 -9.85
N SER A 110 -13.69 15.05 -10.11
CA SER A 110 -14.13 15.63 -11.41
C SER A 110 -12.97 16.16 -12.23
N GLU A 111 -11.83 16.38 -11.59
CA GLU A 111 -10.66 16.99 -12.18
C GLU A 111 -9.85 15.98 -13.01
N LYS A 112 -8.98 16.53 -13.86
CA LYS A 112 -7.99 15.77 -14.60
C LYS A 112 -6.59 16.16 -14.15
N PHE A 113 -5.71 15.14 -14.07
CA PHE A 113 -4.37 15.24 -13.52
C PHE A 113 -3.30 14.94 -14.57
N ASP A 114 -2.15 15.57 -14.43
CA ASP A 114 -0.96 15.25 -15.21
C ASP A 114 -0.37 13.92 -14.76
N VAL A 115 -0.40 13.67 -13.44
CA VAL A 115 0.08 12.42 -12.86
C VAL A 115 -0.93 11.89 -11.84
N ILE A 116 -1.27 10.62 -11.95
CA ILE A 116 -2.01 9.88 -10.92
C ILE A 116 -1.05 8.89 -10.27
N LEU A 117 -0.93 8.99 -8.97
CA LEU A 117 -0.10 8.12 -8.12
C LEU A 117 -0.98 7.13 -7.37
N ASN A 118 -0.43 5.95 -7.11
CA ASN A 118 -1.06 4.95 -6.26
C ASN A 118 0.01 4.07 -5.64
N ARG A 119 -0.03 3.88 -4.33
CA ARG A 119 0.95 3.04 -3.63
C ARG A 119 0.28 2.14 -2.62
N HIS A 120 0.38 0.81 -2.84
CA HIS A 120 -0.15 -0.21 -1.92
C HIS A 120 -1.66 -0.09 -1.63
N ALA A 121 -2.41 0.49 -2.54
CA ALA A 121 -3.84 0.68 -2.42
C ALA A 121 -4.57 0.17 -3.68
N PRO A 122 -5.84 -0.23 -3.58
CA PRO A 122 -6.64 -0.58 -4.73
C PRO A 122 -6.77 0.59 -5.71
N PHE A 123 -6.95 0.31 -6.99
CA PHE A 123 -7.30 1.27 -8.02
C PHE A 123 -8.23 0.63 -9.06
N ALA A 124 -9.06 1.44 -9.71
CA ALA A 124 -9.93 1.02 -10.80
C ALA A 124 -9.32 1.48 -12.13
N LEU A 125 -8.69 0.56 -12.85
CA LEU A 125 -7.97 0.87 -14.09
C LEU A 125 -8.87 1.55 -15.13
N GLU A 126 -10.14 1.16 -15.19
CA GLU A 126 -11.16 1.72 -16.07
C GLU A 126 -11.51 3.20 -15.78
N ALA A 127 -11.28 3.65 -14.54
CA ALA A 127 -11.55 5.03 -14.16
C ALA A 127 -10.42 5.99 -14.55
N LEU A 128 -9.17 5.51 -14.63
CA LEU A 128 -7.99 6.34 -14.79
C LEU A 128 -7.98 7.19 -16.07
N PRO A 129 -8.35 6.67 -17.28
CA PRO A 129 -8.25 7.45 -18.51
C PRO A 129 -9.12 8.71 -18.52
N SER A 130 -10.25 8.69 -17.79
CA SER A 130 -11.13 9.86 -17.69
C SER A 130 -10.58 10.95 -16.77
N HIS A 131 -9.69 10.59 -15.84
CA HIS A 131 -9.08 11.48 -14.85
C HIS A 131 -7.63 11.86 -15.19
N LEU A 132 -7.06 11.33 -16.28
CA LEU A 132 -5.75 11.75 -16.78
C LEU A 132 -5.90 12.80 -17.86
N LYS A 133 -5.03 13.80 -17.85
CA LYS A 133 -4.81 14.70 -18.97
C LYS A 133 -4.16 13.94 -20.14
N THR A 134 -4.17 14.52 -21.33
CA THR A 134 -3.47 13.99 -22.49
C THR A 134 -1.97 13.81 -22.19
N ASN A 135 -1.43 12.62 -22.46
CA ASN A 135 -0.05 12.22 -22.14
C ASN A 135 0.28 12.18 -20.64
N GLY A 136 -0.73 12.28 -19.75
CA GLY A 136 -0.54 12.14 -18.33
C GLY A 136 -0.12 10.71 -17.94
N TYR A 137 0.49 10.57 -16.78
CA TYR A 137 1.02 9.30 -16.29
C TYR A 137 0.22 8.73 -15.13
N PHE A 138 0.04 7.42 -15.14
CA PHE A 138 -0.33 6.65 -13.96
C PHE A 138 0.90 5.89 -13.46
N VAL A 139 1.26 6.08 -12.19
CA VAL A 139 2.41 5.44 -11.55
C VAL A 139 1.91 4.67 -10.33
N THR A 140 2.02 3.34 -10.35
CA THR A 140 1.61 2.51 -9.22
C THR A 140 2.70 1.56 -8.77
N GLN A 141 2.85 1.43 -7.44
CA GLN A 141 3.60 0.34 -6.80
C GLN A 141 2.66 -0.50 -5.95
N GLN A 142 2.69 -1.82 -6.15
CA GLN A 142 1.84 -2.75 -5.43
C GLN A 142 2.64 -3.77 -4.62
N VAL A 143 2.04 -4.22 -3.51
CA VAL A 143 2.59 -5.33 -2.70
C VAL A 143 2.34 -6.63 -3.45
N GLY A 144 3.40 -7.35 -3.79
CA GLY A 144 3.32 -8.61 -4.51
C GLY A 144 2.78 -9.76 -3.66
N GLU A 145 2.26 -10.79 -4.32
CA GLU A 145 1.66 -11.97 -3.69
C GLU A 145 2.65 -12.77 -2.83
N ARG A 146 3.95 -12.69 -3.16
CA ARG A 146 5.02 -13.36 -2.39
C ARG A 146 5.57 -12.51 -1.24
N ASN A 147 5.05 -11.28 -1.03
CA ASN A 147 5.50 -10.45 0.09
C ASN A 147 5.24 -11.14 1.42
N MET A 148 6.24 -11.17 2.30
CA MET A 148 6.17 -11.84 3.60
C MET A 148 5.73 -13.32 3.48
N ALA A 149 6.33 -14.04 2.52
CA ALA A 149 5.90 -15.40 2.17
C ALA A 149 5.96 -16.38 3.35
N ASN A 150 7.00 -16.26 4.19
CA ASN A 150 7.16 -17.08 5.39
C ASN A 150 6.09 -16.75 6.47
N VAL A 151 5.69 -15.50 6.63
CA VAL A 151 4.60 -15.11 7.55
C VAL A 151 3.28 -15.74 7.10
N LYS A 152 2.94 -15.61 5.83
CA LYS A 152 1.74 -16.24 5.25
C LYS A 152 1.77 -17.77 5.43
N SER A 153 2.92 -18.38 5.16
CA SER A 153 3.10 -19.82 5.33
C SER A 153 2.93 -20.26 6.79
N ALA A 154 3.50 -19.53 7.75
CA ALA A 154 3.38 -19.83 9.17
C ALA A 154 1.93 -19.77 9.66
N LEU A 155 1.13 -18.88 9.09
CA LEU A 155 -0.29 -18.72 9.41
C LEU A 155 -1.22 -19.60 8.54
N GLY A 156 -0.67 -20.48 7.71
CA GLY A 156 -1.46 -21.34 6.81
C GLY A 156 -2.25 -20.56 5.74
N GLN A 157 -1.87 -19.33 5.47
CA GLN A 157 -2.53 -18.47 4.48
C GLN A 157 -2.04 -18.80 3.08
N ALA A 158 -2.97 -18.93 2.13
CA ALA A 158 -2.63 -19.03 0.71
C ALA A 158 -2.06 -17.68 0.21
N ALA A 159 -1.12 -17.74 -0.75
CA ALA A 159 -0.71 -16.55 -1.45
C ALA A 159 -1.92 -15.96 -2.21
N PRO A 160 -2.19 -14.65 -2.07
CA PRO A 160 -3.23 -13.99 -2.86
C PRO A 160 -2.83 -14.01 -4.35
N PRO A 161 -3.77 -13.74 -5.27
CA PRO A 161 -3.41 -13.52 -6.67
C PRO A 161 -2.47 -12.32 -6.81
N ALA A 162 -1.71 -12.28 -7.91
CA ALA A 162 -0.88 -11.13 -8.22
C ALA A 162 -1.75 -9.85 -8.29
N PRO A 163 -1.37 -8.77 -7.60
CA PRO A 163 -2.20 -7.58 -7.46
C PRO A 163 -2.31 -6.79 -8.77
N ILE A 164 -1.41 -7.04 -9.71
CA ILE A 164 -1.29 -6.33 -10.98
C ILE A 164 -0.61 -7.23 -12.00
N SER A 165 -1.08 -7.16 -13.26
CA SER A 165 -0.45 -7.82 -14.41
C SER A 165 -0.41 -6.87 -15.60
N ARG A 166 0.19 -7.28 -16.71
CA ARG A 166 0.35 -6.44 -17.91
C ARG A 166 -0.92 -6.37 -18.76
N GLU A 167 -1.63 -7.49 -18.84
CA GLU A 167 -2.73 -7.68 -19.79
C GLU A 167 -3.90 -6.69 -19.62
N PRO A 168 -4.31 -6.28 -18.40
CA PRO A 168 -5.40 -5.33 -18.23
C PRO A 168 -5.16 -3.95 -18.83
N PHE A 169 -3.89 -3.56 -19.05
CA PHE A 169 -3.58 -2.27 -19.67
C PHE A 169 -3.90 -2.26 -21.18
N ASP A 170 -3.90 -3.43 -21.82
CA ASP A 170 -4.21 -3.53 -23.24
C ASP A 170 -5.68 -3.16 -23.49
N GLY A 171 -5.90 -2.08 -24.27
CA GLY A 171 -7.23 -1.57 -24.59
C GLY A 171 -7.92 -0.77 -23.46
N SER A 172 -7.23 -0.50 -22.35
CA SER A 172 -7.76 0.33 -21.25
C SER A 172 -7.83 1.82 -21.57
N GLY A 173 -7.21 2.28 -22.68
CA GLY A 173 -6.96 3.70 -22.95
C GLY A 173 -5.64 4.20 -22.34
N LEU A 174 -4.91 3.32 -21.66
CA LEU A 174 -3.57 3.56 -21.15
C LEU A 174 -2.57 2.67 -21.89
N GLN A 175 -1.42 3.22 -22.23
CA GLN A 175 -0.29 2.47 -22.72
C GLN A 175 0.64 2.13 -21.56
N LEU A 176 0.86 0.85 -21.30
CA LEU A 176 1.86 0.42 -20.32
C LEU A 176 3.25 0.76 -20.84
N VAL A 177 3.94 1.66 -20.14
CA VAL A 177 5.29 2.14 -20.48
C VAL A 177 6.35 1.25 -19.82
N GLU A 178 6.12 0.91 -18.55
CA GLU A 178 7.04 0.13 -17.74
C GLU A 178 6.29 -0.82 -16.82
N PHE A 179 6.85 -2.02 -16.65
CA PHE A 179 6.39 -3.00 -15.67
C PHE A 179 7.60 -3.73 -15.11
N ARG A 180 7.84 -3.57 -13.82
CA ARG A 180 8.95 -4.20 -13.09
C ARG A 180 8.46 -4.92 -11.85
N GLU A 181 9.28 -5.84 -11.38
CA GLU A 181 9.05 -6.65 -10.20
C GLU A 181 10.37 -6.82 -9.46
N TYR A 182 10.34 -6.84 -8.13
CA TYR A 182 11.44 -7.33 -7.32
C TYR A 182 10.94 -8.17 -6.13
N ASP A 183 11.81 -9.06 -5.67
CA ASP A 183 11.60 -9.86 -4.47
C ASP A 183 12.96 -9.95 -3.76
N VAL A 184 13.09 -9.27 -2.62
CA VAL A 184 14.36 -9.08 -1.92
C VAL A 184 14.25 -9.42 -0.46
N GLU A 185 15.38 -9.73 0.17
CA GLU A 185 15.46 -9.97 1.60
C GLU A 185 15.10 -8.72 2.40
N TYR A 186 14.30 -8.91 3.44
CA TYR A 186 13.91 -7.90 4.40
C TYR A 186 14.12 -8.41 5.82
N ILE A 187 14.79 -7.64 6.66
CA ILE A 187 15.18 -8.02 8.03
C ILE A 187 14.58 -7.03 9.01
N VAL A 188 13.85 -7.54 10.00
CA VAL A 188 13.41 -6.78 11.17
C VAL A 188 14.33 -7.09 12.35
N LYS A 189 14.94 -6.04 12.92
CA LYS A 189 16.08 -6.20 13.85
C LYS A 189 15.68 -6.50 15.29
N ASP A 190 14.45 -6.13 15.69
CA ASP A 190 13.97 -6.33 17.06
C ASP A 190 12.48 -6.68 17.13
N ALA A 191 12.05 -7.18 18.29
CA ALA A 191 10.68 -7.63 18.50
C ALA A 191 9.67 -6.49 18.50
N GLU A 192 10.04 -5.31 18.99
CA GLU A 192 9.15 -4.14 19.03
C GLU A 192 8.79 -3.68 17.62
N SER A 193 9.78 -3.62 16.73
CA SER A 193 9.57 -3.32 15.30
C SER A 193 8.72 -4.38 14.62
N LEU A 194 8.95 -5.67 14.90
CA LEU A 194 8.17 -6.75 14.31
C LEU A 194 6.71 -6.72 14.78
N VAL A 195 6.48 -6.61 16.09
CA VAL A 195 5.12 -6.51 16.64
C VAL A 195 4.40 -5.27 16.12
N PHE A 196 5.08 -4.12 16.07
CA PHE A 196 4.53 -2.90 15.49
C PHE A 196 4.09 -3.11 14.04
N TRP A 197 4.96 -3.71 13.22
CA TRP A 197 4.67 -3.96 11.80
C TRP A 197 3.52 -4.94 11.60
N LEU A 198 3.55 -6.10 12.27
CA LEU A 198 2.51 -7.12 12.16
C LEU A 198 1.16 -6.61 12.67
N SER A 199 1.14 -5.83 13.76
CA SER A 199 -0.06 -5.18 14.28
C SER A 199 -0.60 -4.13 13.31
N ALA A 200 0.27 -3.36 12.65
CA ALA A 200 -0.11 -2.38 11.64
C ALA A 200 -0.76 -3.01 10.41
N LEU A 201 -0.39 -4.25 10.10
CA LEU A 201 -0.94 -5.05 9.00
C LEU A 201 -2.10 -5.95 9.43
N ASP A 202 -2.53 -5.83 10.69
CA ASP A 202 -3.65 -6.61 11.22
C ASP A 202 -3.42 -8.14 11.22
N VAL A 203 -2.16 -8.55 11.40
CA VAL A 203 -1.73 -9.95 11.33
C VAL A 203 -1.85 -10.66 12.68
N LEU A 204 -1.77 -9.91 13.79
CA LEU A 204 -1.72 -10.47 15.16
C LEU A 204 -3.05 -10.26 15.91
N HIS A 205 -4.21 -10.49 15.26
CA HIS A 205 -5.48 -10.44 15.96
C HIS A 205 -5.54 -11.48 17.08
N ALA A 206 -5.85 -11.05 18.30
CA ALA A 206 -6.37 -11.94 19.31
C ALA A 206 -7.83 -12.24 18.96
N ASP A 207 -8.17 -13.50 18.76
CA ASP A 207 -9.56 -13.92 18.58
C ASP A 207 -10.40 -13.47 19.77
N VAL A 208 -11.48 -12.73 19.50
CA VAL A 208 -12.22 -11.90 20.47
C VAL A 208 -13.19 -12.73 21.32
N ASP A 209 -12.88 -13.96 21.63
CA ASP A 209 -13.74 -14.81 22.46
C ASP A 209 -13.47 -14.62 23.97
N GLY A 210 -13.56 -13.33 24.41
CA GLY A 210 -13.44 -12.98 25.82
C GLY A 210 -12.03 -13.02 26.39
N SER A 211 -11.01 -13.19 25.57
CA SER A 211 -9.60 -13.13 25.93
C SER A 211 -9.19 -11.69 26.27
N ALA A 212 -8.47 -11.46 27.37
CA ALA A 212 -7.83 -10.19 27.67
C ALA A 212 -6.51 -9.99 26.88
N ALA A 213 -6.16 -10.91 25.99
CA ALA A 213 -4.96 -10.85 25.17
C ALA A 213 -5.04 -9.72 24.14
N LEU A 214 -3.94 -8.98 23.95
CA LEU A 214 -3.84 -7.87 23.01
C LEU A 214 -3.40 -8.31 21.61
N ALA A 215 -2.78 -9.51 21.53
CA ALA A 215 -2.35 -10.12 20.27
C ALA A 215 -2.29 -11.66 20.44
N ASP A 216 -2.35 -12.38 19.33
CA ASP A 216 -2.25 -13.84 19.28
C ASP A 216 -0.80 -14.29 19.44
N VAL A 217 -0.45 -14.84 20.61
CA VAL A 217 0.91 -15.30 20.92
C VAL A 217 1.28 -16.57 20.16
N ASP A 218 0.32 -17.45 19.86
CA ASP A 218 0.59 -18.69 19.12
C ASP A 218 0.89 -18.36 17.65
N ALA A 219 0.13 -17.46 17.06
CA ALA A 219 0.41 -16.92 15.71
C ALA A 219 1.78 -16.22 15.67
N PHE A 220 2.08 -15.39 16.67
CA PHE A 220 3.38 -14.72 16.73
C PHE A 220 4.55 -15.70 16.84
N ASN A 221 4.46 -16.70 17.71
CA ASN A 221 5.48 -17.72 17.87
C ASN A 221 5.63 -18.60 16.61
N ALA A 222 4.52 -18.95 15.95
CA ALA A 222 4.55 -19.65 14.67
C ALA A 222 5.27 -18.83 13.57
N ILE A 223 5.08 -17.51 13.53
CA ILE A 223 5.81 -16.62 12.63
C ILE A 223 7.31 -16.61 12.91
N LEU A 224 7.71 -16.67 14.19
CA LEU A 224 9.13 -16.66 14.57
C LEU A 224 9.83 -17.99 14.28
N GLU A 225 9.10 -19.10 14.31
CA GLU A 225 9.65 -20.44 14.14
C GLU A 225 10.37 -20.60 12.80
N GLY A 226 11.68 -20.89 12.86
CA GLY A 226 12.53 -21.04 11.68
C GLY A 226 12.85 -19.75 10.91
N ASN A 227 12.32 -18.60 11.34
CA ASN A 227 12.49 -17.31 10.68
C ASN A 227 13.36 -16.30 11.47
N VAL A 228 13.91 -16.70 12.61
CA VAL A 228 14.82 -15.89 13.42
C VAL A 228 16.25 -16.39 13.26
N THR A 229 17.12 -15.52 12.72
CA THR A 229 18.55 -15.76 12.55
C THR A 229 19.32 -14.60 13.18
N ASP A 230 20.36 -14.90 13.98
CA ASP A 230 21.16 -13.88 14.69
C ASP A 230 20.31 -12.85 15.47
N ASN A 231 19.28 -13.33 16.15
CA ASN A 231 18.30 -12.52 16.88
C ASN A 231 17.52 -11.51 16.02
N ARG A 232 17.42 -11.73 14.71
CA ARG A 232 16.68 -10.90 13.75
C ARG A 232 15.64 -11.74 13.03
N PHE A 233 14.50 -11.14 12.74
CA PHE A 233 13.49 -11.78 11.92
C PHE A 233 13.81 -11.54 10.44
N VAL A 234 13.86 -12.61 9.65
CA VAL A 234 14.17 -12.56 8.22
C VAL A 234 12.93 -12.91 7.43
N THR A 235 12.61 -12.09 6.45
CA THR A 235 11.50 -12.28 5.52
C THR A 235 11.85 -11.70 4.15
N ASN A 236 10.87 -11.50 3.29
CA ASN A 236 11.07 -10.88 1.98
C ASN A 236 10.12 -9.71 1.76
N GLU A 237 10.58 -8.77 0.95
CA GLU A 237 9.77 -7.70 0.37
C GLU A 237 9.59 -7.94 -1.12
N HIS A 238 8.33 -8.16 -1.55
CA HIS A 238 7.95 -8.36 -2.93
C HIS A 238 7.10 -7.20 -3.43
N ARG A 239 7.50 -6.55 -4.52
CA ARG A 239 6.80 -5.40 -5.10
C ARG A 239 6.71 -5.50 -6.61
N TYR A 240 5.63 -4.93 -7.14
CA TYR A 240 5.44 -4.59 -8.54
C TYR A 240 5.44 -3.09 -8.73
N LEU A 241 6.00 -2.63 -9.85
CA LEU A 241 5.88 -1.27 -10.37
C LEU A 241 5.24 -1.32 -11.74
N ALA A 242 4.22 -0.49 -11.96
CA ALA A 242 3.70 -0.23 -13.30
C ALA A 242 3.62 1.27 -13.55
N ILE A 243 4.04 1.68 -14.74
CA ILE A 243 3.92 3.04 -15.26
C ILE A 243 3.15 2.96 -16.55
N ALA A 244 2.04 3.68 -16.65
CA ALA A 244 1.24 3.76 -17.85
C ALA A 244 0.98 5.20 -18.24
N GLN A 245 0.83 5.46 -19.54
CA GLN A 245 0.57 6.79 -20.10
C GLN A 245 -0.77 6.84 -20.77
N SER A 246 -1.52 7.93 -20.56
CA SER A 246 -2.78 8.18 -21.23
C SER A 246 -2.57 8.39 -22.74
N GLN A 247 -3.35 7.66 -23.54
CA GLN A 247 -3.39 7.83 -24.99
C GLN A 247 -4.60 8.67 -25.41
N ASN A 248 -4.50 9.35 -26.53
CA ASN A 248 -5.59 10.17 -27.12
C ASN A 248 -6.76 9.33 -27.70
N ALA A 249 -6.88 8.05 -27.39
CA ALA A 249 -7.93 7.19 -27.92
C ALA A 249 -9.02 6.91 -26.90
N THR A 250 -10.27 7.15 -27.25
CA THR A 250 -11.43 6.65 -26.52
C THR A 250 -11.38 5.10 -26.54
N PRO A 251 -11.50 4.40 -25.41
CA PRO A 251 -11.52 2.93 -25.39
C PRO A 251 -12.63 2.41 -26.31
N SER A 252 -12.35 1.38 -27.11
CA SER A 252 -13.42 0.72 -27.87
C SER A 252 -14.38 0.04 -26.89
N SER A 253 -15.68 -0.01 -27.22
CA SER A 253 -16.71 -0.63 -26.36
C SER A 253 -16.35 -2.07 -25.94
N ALA A 254 -15.67 -2.82 -26.79
CA ALA A 254 -15.19 -4.18 -26.51
C ALA A 254 -14.08 -4.25 -25.44
N ALA A 255 -13.26 -3.22 -25.30
CA ALA A 255 -12.24 -3.12 -24.28
C ALA A 255 -12.83 -2.78 -22.91
N ALA A 256 -13.84 -1.92 -22.87
CA ALA A 256 -14.59 -1.57 -21.66
C ALA A 256 -15.32 -2.80 -21.07
N ASP A 257 -15.88 -3.67 -21.92
CA ASP A 257 -16.56 -4.89 -21.49
C ASP A 257 -15.59 -5.96 -20.98
N ARG A 258 -14.39 -6.06 -21.56
CA ARG A 258 -13.32 -6.93 -21.04
C ARG A 258 -12.82 -6.46 -19.67
N LEU A 259 -12.62 -5.18 -19.47
CA LEU A 259 -12.19 -4.61 -18.19
C LEU A 259 -13.22 -4.85 -17.08
N ARG A 260 -14.51 -4.72 -17.38
CA ARG A 260 -15.60 -5.04 -16.43
C ARG A 260 -15.61 -6.52 -16.01
N SER A 261 -15.27 -7.43 -16.92
CA SER A 261 -15.20 -8.88 -16.61
C SER A 261 -14.00 -9.25 -15.75
N LEU A 262 -12.90 -8.48 -15.82
CA LEU A 262 -11.67 -8.70 -15.06
C LEU A 262 -11.71 -8.02 -13.68
N SER A 263 -12.36 -6.86 -13.56
CA SER A 263 -12.53 -6.14 -12.28
C SER A 263 -13.53 -6.82 -11.34
N GLY A 264 -14.38 -7.71 -11.81
CA GLY A 264 -15.28 -8.54 -11.00
C GLY A 264 -14.58 -9.62 -10.17
N GLY A 265 -13.27 -9.78 -10.28
CA GLY A 265 -12.46 -10.79 -9.58
C GLY A 265 -11.75 -10.30 -8.31
N TYR A 266 -11.82 -9.01 -7.97
CA TYR A 266 -11.36 -8.55 -6.68
C TYR A 266 -12.41 -8.92 -5.62
N VAL A 267 -12.25 -10.08 -5.04
CA VAL A 267 -12.99 -10.50 -3.84
C VAL A 267 -12.61 -9.52 -2.73
N GLU A 268 -13.60 -8.81 -2.21
CA GLU A 268 -13.56 -8.09 -0.94
C GLU A 268 -13.43 -9.10 0.22
N ASP A 269 -12.39 -9.91 0.22
CA ASP A 269 -12.17 -10.84 1.32
C ASP A 269 -10.71 -10.78 1.74
N SER A 270 -10.54 -10.07 2.81
CA SER A 270 -9.70 -10.41 3.94
C SER A 270 -9.07 -9.22 4.69
N PHE A 271 -9.79 -8.10 4.80
CA PHE A 271 -9.57 -7.21 5.94
C PHE A 271 -10.95 -6.91 6.56
N GLY A 272 -11.40 -7.85 7.41
CA GLY A 272 -12.65 -7.74 8.13
C GLY A 272 -12.64 -6.49 9.01
N HIS A 273 -13.44 -5.51 8.67
CA HIS A 273 -13.84 -4.46 9.60
C HIS A 273 -14.83 -5.09 10.60
N GLY A 274 -14.32 -5.53 11.74
CA GLY A 274 -15.13 -5.78 12.92
C GLY A 274 -15.85 -4.48 13.28
N ARG A 275 -17.17 -4.51 13.29
CA ARG A 275 -18.04 -3.45 13.83
C ARG A 275 -18.13 -3.55 15.36
N PRO A 276 -18.55 -2.43 15.99
CA PRO A 276 -18.49 -2.16 17.43
C PRO A 276 -19.27 -3.13 18.27
#